data_89416dcf91918cf6563076c321c88faa
#
_entry.id   89416dcf91918cf6563076c321c88faa
#
_cell.length_a   1.000
_cell.length_b   1.000
_cell.length_c   1.000
_cell.angle_alpha   90.00
_cell.angle_beta   90.00
_cell.angle_gamma   90.00
#
_symmetry.space_group_name_H-M   'P 1'
#
loop_
_entity.id
_entity.type
_entity.pdbx_description
1 polymer ?
#
loop_
_entity_poly.entity_id
_entity_poly.type
_entity_poly.pdbx_seq_one_letter_code
_entity_poly.pdbx_strand_id
1 'polypeptide(L)'
;MRMRLLFVKDFLDLIFPRNCELCTRALFDYEFCLCTICEGKLPITSYHLRATDNDLKDKLQGLTRVLRVLAFLKFTKNGKSQRLLHQLKYRNKPQVGYYLGKKYGQLLLKQDYSKSWDCIVPVPLHRMKLKRRGYNQSEEFAKGLAESLGIQMENILE
;
A
#
# COMPACT_ATOMS: atom_id res chain seq x y z
N MET A 1 16.65 32.09 8.60
CA MET A 1 17.01 30.71 8.94
C MET A 1 16.33 29.68 8.03
N ARG A 2 15.07 29.84 7.58
CA ARG A 2 14.36 28.94 6.64
C ARG A 2 15.02 28.79 5.25
N MET A 3 15.57 29.86 4.69
CA MET A 3 16.16 29.89 3.34
C MET A 3 17.44 29.05 3.21
N ARG A 4 18.30 29.00 4.23
CA ARG A 4 19.50 28.13 4.22
C ARG A 4 19.19 26.64 4.28
N LEU A 5 18.11 26.26 4.93
CA LEU A 5 17.63 24.86 5.00
C LEU A 5 17.07 24.39 3.64
N LEU A 6 16.46 25.27 2.85
CA LEU A 6 15.99 24.95 1.50
C LEU A 6 17.15 24.65 0.55
N PHE A 7 18.19 25.48 0.54
CA PHE A 7 19.39 25.25 -0.30
C PHE A 7 20.09 23.92 0.02
N VAL A 8 20.19 23.56 1.30
CA VAL A 8 20.80 22.28 1.70
C VAL A 8 19.95 21.10 1.25
N LYS A 9 18.62 21.21 1.38
CA LYS A 9 17.68 20.17 0.88
C LYS A 9 17.78 20.02 -0.64
N ASP A 10 17.72 21.12 -1.38
CA ASP A 10 17.79 21.13 -2.84
C ASP A 10 19.12 20.55 -3.34
N PHE A 11 20.23 20.87 -2.65
CA PHE A 11 21.54 20.30 -2.95
C PHE A 11 21.61 18.79 -2.65
N LEU A 12 21.04 18.34 -1.53
CA LEU A 12 20.97 16.92 -1.19
C LEU A 12 20.05 16.15 -2.15
N ASP A 13 18.93 16.73 -2.55
CA ASP A 13 18.00 16.12 -3.53
C ASP A 13 18.65 16.03 -4.93
N LEU A 14 19.60 16.90 -5.26
CA LEU A 14 20.39 16.81 -6.49
C LEU A 14 21.37 15.63 -6.48
N ILE A 15 22.01 15.34 -5.33
CA ILE A 15 23.01 14.28 -5.18
C ILE A 15 22.33 12.93 -4.86
N PHE A 16 21.24 12.96 -4.08
CA PHE A 16 20.49 11.79 -3.63
C PHE A 16 19.01 11.93 -3.96
N PRO A 17 18.63 11.95 -5.25
CA PRO A 17 17.24 12.13 -5.63
C PRO A 17 16.37 10.98 -5.12
N ARG A 18 15.17 11.33 -4.63
CA ARG A 18 14.14 10.33 -4.35
C ARG A 18 13.62 9.79 -5.67
N ASN A 19 13.72 8.50 -5.88
CA ASN A 19 13.37 7.87 -7.13
C ASN A 19 12.05 7.10 -7.05
N CYS A 20 11.29 7.11 -8.14
CA CYS A 20 10.09 6.32 -8.29
C CYS A 20 10.40 4.82 -8.19
N GLU A 21 9.71 4.09 -7.32
CA GLU A 21 9.94 2.66 -7.07
C GLU A 21 9.56 1.76 -8.26
N LEU A 22 8.97 2.30 -9.31
CA LEU A 22 8.67 1.56 -10.54
C LEU A 22 9.56 1.93 -11.74
N CYS A 23 9.79 3.21 -12.02
CA CYS A 23 10.52 3.64 -13.22
C CYS A 23 11.85 4.32 -12.93
N THR A 24 12.23 4.45 -11.66
CA THR A 24 13.49 5.07 -11.20
C THR A 24 13.66 6.55 -11.53
N ARG A 25 12.67 7.21 -12.16
CA ARG A 25 12.67 8.66 -12.40
C ARG A 25 12.74 9.40 -11.06
N ALA A 26 13.47 10.49 -10.97
CA ALA A 26 13.44 11.38 -9.83
C ALA A 26 12.01 11.87 -9.55
N LEU A 27 11.62 11.86 -8.28
CA LEU A 27 10.29 12.27 -7.82
C LEU A 27 10.28 13.78 -7.58
N PHE A 28 9.16 14.42 -7.91
CA PHE A 28 8.88 15.78 -7.47
C PHE A 28 8.54 15.81 -5.96
N ASP A 29 8.56 16.99 -5.35
CA ASP A 29 8.31 17.16 -3.91
C ASP A 29 6.94 16.63 -3.45
N TYR A 30 5.92 16.73 -4.29
CA TYR A 30 4.57 16.23 -4.05
C TYR A 30 4.41 14.72 -4.32
N GLU A 31 5.39 14.09 -4.96
CA GLU A 31 5.40 12.64 -5.23
C GLU A 31 6.12 11.92 -4.08
N PHE A 32 5.47 10.91 -3.50
CA PHE A 32 6.02 10.25 -2.31
C PHE A 32 6.82 8.99 -2.63
N CYS A 33 6.24 8.06 -3.35
CA CYS A 33 6.78 6.71 -3.58
C CYS A 33 6.76 6.36 -5.07
N LEU A 34 5.73 6.79 -5.78
CA LEU A 34 5.56 6.62 -7.21
C LEU A 34 5.41 7.98 -7.87
N CYS A 35 5.93 8.10 -9.10
CA CYS A 35 5.64 9.25 -9.91
C CYS A 35 4.19 9.19 -10.43
N THR A 36 3.60 10.35 -10.71
CA THR A 36 2.23 10.51 -11.21
C THR A 36 1.92 9.60 -12.41
N ILE A 37 2.87 9.43 -13.34
CA ILE A 37 2.71 8.55 -14.49
C ILE A 37 2.61 7.08 -14.08
N CYS A 38 3.44 6.63 -13.14
CA CYS A 38 3.42 5.25 -12.68
C CYS A 38 2.20 4.96 -11.82
N GLU A 39 1.79 5.92 -10.99
CA GLU A 39 0.57 5.84 -10.20
C GLU A 39 -0.67 5.71 -11.08
N GLY A 40 -0.85 6.60 -12.09
CA GLY A 40 -1.98 6.56 -13.01
C GLY A 40 -2.05 5.29 -13.88
N LYS A 41 -0.95 4.54 -13.95
CA LYS A 41 -0.89 3.27 -14.70
C LYS A 41 -0.89 2.04 -13.78
N LEU A 42 -1.27 2.16 -12.50
CA LEU A 42 -1.44 1.00 -11.63
C LEU A 42 -2.63 0.15 -12.10
N PRO A 43 -2.50 -1.19 -12.07
CA PRO A 43 -3.60 -2.07 -12.46
C PRO A 43 -4.62 -2.20 -11.31
N ILE A 44 -5.31 -1.09 -11.01
CA ILE A 44 -6.33 -1.04 -9.95
C ILE A 44 -7.52 -1.89 -10.37
N THR A 45 -8.07 -2.65 -9.42
CA THR A 45 -9.26 -3.48 -9.64
C THR A 45 -10.53 -2.69 -9.36
N SER A 46 -11.68 -3.25 -9.77
CA SER A 46 -13.00 -2.72 -9.45
C SER A 46 -13.70 -3.45 -8.29
N TYR A 47 -12.99 -4.29 -7.54
CA TYR A 47 -13.61 -5.07 -6.44
C TYR A 47 -14.19 -4.21 -5.32
N HIS A 48 -13.66 -3.01 -5.11
CA HIS A 48 -14.22 -2.04 -4.17
C HIS A 48 -15.63 -1.54 -4.56
N LEU A 49 -16.04 -1.70 -5.81
CA LEU A 49 -17.39 -1.37 -6.29
C LEU A 49 -18.38 -2.54 -6.12
N ARG A 50 -17.89 -3.78 -5.96
CA ARG A 50 -18.68 -5.02 -5.87
C ARG A 50 -18.12 -5.96 -4.78
N ALA A 51 -17.97 -5.45 -3.57
CA ALA A 51 -17.29 -6.19 -2.50
C ALA A 51 -18.08 -7.40 -1.97
N THR A 52 -19.40 -7.37 -2.09
CA THR A 52 -20.30 -8.42 -1.61
C THR A 52 -20.62 -9.47 -2.68
N ASP A 53 -20.40 -9.15 -3.95
CA ASP A 53 -20.71 -10.01 -5.09
C ASP A 53 -19.58 -9.94 -6.11
N ASN A 54 -18.63 -10.88 -6.00
CA ASN A 54 -17.49 -10.97 -6.90
C ASN A 54 -16.84 -12.36 -6.85
N ASP A 55 -16.12 -12.70 -7.92
CA ASP A 55 -15.44 -13.98 -8.12
C ASP A 55 -14.39 -14.33 -7.05
N LEU A 56 -13.85 -13.35 -6.33
CA LEU A 56 -12.93 -13.60 -5.21
C LEU A 56 -13.71 -14.12 -4.00
N LYS A 57 -14.90 -13.59 -3.75
CA LYS A 57 -15.78 -14.07 -2.69
C LYS A 57 -16.23 -15.50 -2.98
N ASP A 58 -16.60 -15.78 -4.22
CA ASP A 58 -17.04 -17.12 -4.65
C ASP A 58 -15.97 -18.18 -4.40
N LYS A 59 -14.69 -17.84 -4.65
CA LYS A 59 -13.55 -18.73 -4.37
C LYS A 59 -13.34 -19.02 -2.88
N LEU A 60 -13.85 -18.17 -2.00
CA LEU A 60 -13.75 -18.34 -0.55
C LEU A 60 -15.00 -18.98 0.05
N GLN A 61 -16.10 -19.09 -0.70
CA GLN A 61 -17.30 -19.80 -0.28
C GLN A 61 -16.95 -21.26 0.05
N GLY A 62 -17.40 -21.71 1.19
CA GLY A 62 -17.08 -23.06 1.70
C GLY A 62 -15.77 -23.16 2.51
N LEU A 63 -14.85 -22.20 2.40
CA LEU A 63 -13.63 -22.18 3.21
C LEU A 63 -13.82 -21.35 4.48
N THR A 64 -14.51 -20.22 4.39
CA THR A 64 -14.73 -19.30 5.51
C THR A 64 -15.94 -18.41 5.26
N ARG A 65 -16.51 -17.88 6.35
CA ARG A 65 -17.60 -16.89 6.28
C ARG A 65 -17.02 -15.49 6.15
N VAL A 66 -16.99 -14.94 4.95
CA VAL A 66 -16.59 -13.55 4.68
C VAL A 66 -17.78 -12.78 4.11
N LEU A 67 -18.01 -11.59 4.64
CA LEU A 67 -19.07 -10.71 4.15
C LEU A 67 -18.67 -10.01 2.85
N ARG A 68 -17.42 -9.54 2.78
CA ARG A 68 -16.88 -8.79 1.66
C ARG A 68 -15.47 -9.26 1.33
N VAL A 69 -15.14 -9.27 0.05
CA VAL A 69 -13.78 -9.56 -0.44
C VAL A 69 -13.34 -8.46 -1.37
N LEU A 70 -12.17 -7.91 -1.10
CA LEU A 70 -11.60 -6.77 -1.78
C LEU A 70 -10.19 -7.07 -2.24
N ALA A 71 -9.79 -6.53 -3.39
CA ALA A 71 -8.42 -6.55 -3.85
C ALA A 71 -8.08 -5.21 -4.50
N PHE A 72 -6.96 -4.61 -4.15
CA PHE A 72 -6.57 -3.30 -4.67
C PHE A 72 -5.99 -3.40 -6.08
N LEU A 73 -5.01 -4.27 -6.26
CA LEU A 73 -4.27 -4.37 -7.52
C LEU A 73 -4.44 -5.76 -8.15
N LYS A 74 -4.64 -5.78 -9.46
CA LYS A 74 -4.56 -7.01 -10.25
C LYS A 74 -3.11 -7.47 -10.31
N PHE A 75 -2.84 -8.71 -9.91
CA PHE A 75 -1.53 -9.31 -10.07
C PHE A 75 -1.31 -9.71 -11.53
N THR A 76 -0.17 -9.30 -12.09
CA THR A 76 0.26 -9.67 -13.43
C THR A 76 1.73 -10.07 -13.35
N LYS A 77 2.06 -11.24 -13.89
CA LYS A 77 3.46 -11.70 -13.99
C LYS A 77 4.26 -10.70 -14.82
N ASN A 78 5.44 -10.31 -14.32
CA ASN A 78 6.30 -9.25 -14.87
C ASN A 78 5.66 -7.86 -14.93
N GLY A 79 4.49 -7.68 -14.32
CA GLY A 79 3.78 -6.41 -14.27
C GLY A 79 4.21 -5.50 -13.11
N LYS A 80 3.57 -4.32 -13.06
CA LYS A 80 3.85 -3.29 -12.02
C LYS A 80 3.54 -3.78 -10.62
N SER A 81 2.44 -4.49 -10.43
CA SER A 81 2.05 -5.06 -9.14
C SER A 81 3.10 -6.04 -8.61
N GLN A 82 3.65 -6.91 -9.46
CA GLN A 82 4.73 -7.81 -9.05
C GLN A 82 6.00 -7.04 -8.68
N ARG A 83 6.37 -5.99 -9.44
CA ARG A 83 7.54 -5.16 -9.13
C ARG A 83 7.39 -4.44 -7.79
N LEU A 84 6.22 -3.86 -7.48
CA LEU A 84 5.94 -3.22 -6.19
C LEU A 84 6.00 -4.22 -5.04
N LEU A 85 5.41 -5.40 -5.20
CA LEU A 85 5.49 -6.47 -4.21
C LEU A 85 6.93 -6.95 -4.00
N HIS A 86 7.75 -6.95 -5.04
CA HIS A 86 9.17 -7.29 -4.94
C HIS A 86 9.94 -6.23 -4.15
N GLN A 87 9.72 -4.93 -4.41
CA GLN A 87 10.29 -3.83 -3.62
C GLN A 87 9.92 -3.98 -2.15
N LEU A 88 8.63 -4.18 -1.87
CA LEU A 88 8.07 -4.36 -0.53
C LEU A 88 8.62 -5.60 0.17
N LYS A 89 8.88 -6.71 -0.52
CA LYS A 89 9.31 -7.97 0.12
C LYS A 89 10.82 -8.14 0.24
N TYR A 90 11.61 -7.53 -0.65
CA TYR A 90 13.02 -7.88 -0.82
C TYR A 90 13.98 -6.68 -0.91
N ARG A 91 13.47 -5.46 -1.00
CA ARG A 91 14.30 -4.25 -1.14
C ARG A 91 14.22 -3.31 0.06
N ASN A 92 13.66 -3.78 1.17
CA ASN A 92 13.49 -2.97 2.39
C ASN A 92 12.81 -1.62 2.13
N LYS A 93 11.66 -1.67 1.44
CA LYS A 93 10.86 -0.49 1.07
C LYS A 93 9.47 -0.51 1.75
N PRO A 94 9.38 -0.41 3.09
CA PRO A 94 8.11 -0.42 3.82
C PRO A 94 7.16 0.69 3.36
N GLN A 95 7.71 1.85 2.98
CA GLN A 95 6.95 2.98 2.46
C GLN A 95 6.07 2.64 1.24
N VAL A 96 6.42 1.61 0.46
CA VAL A 96 5.58 1.12 -0.65
C VAL A 96 4.28 0.53 -0.11
N GLY A 97 4.35 -0.27 0.97
CA GLY A 97 3.17 -0.84 1.63
C GLY A 97 2.24 0.24 2.15
N TYR A 98 2.78 1.15 2.95
CA TYR A 98 2.04 2.29 3.48
C TYR A 98 1.38 3.14 2.38
N TYR A 99 2.13 3.50 1.35
CA TYR A 99 1.62 4.28 0.23
C TYR A 99 0.46 3.58 -0.49
N LEU A 100 0.60 2.28 -0.79
CA LEU A 100 -0.47 1.51 -1.43
C LEU A 100 -1.70 1.39 -0.54
N GLY A 101 -1.51 1.18 0.76
CA GLY A 101 -2.60 1.17 1.75
C GLY A 101 -3.34 2.50 1.78
N LYS A 102 -2.61 3.62 1.82
CA LYS A 102 -3.19 4.96 1.82
C LYS A 102 -3.98 5.24 0.54
N LYS A 103 -3.44 4.89 -0.63
CA LYS A 103 -4.15 5.04 -1.91
C LYS A 103 -5.41 4.18 -1.98
N TYR A 104 -5.35 2.95 -1.49
CA TYR A 104 -6.54 2.10 -1.46
C TYR A 104 -7.58 2.62 -0.48
N GLY A 105 -7.17 3.06 0.71
CA GLY A 105 -8.06 3.67 1.69
C GLY A 105 -8.80 4.88 1.13
N GLN A 106 -8.12 5.74 0.36
CA GLN A 106 -8.75 6.86 -0.33
C GLN A 106 -9.84 6.45 -1.35
N LEU A 107 -9.63 5.31 -2.04
CA LEU A 107 -10.66 4.75 -2.94
C LEU A 107 -11.84 4.18 -2.15
N LEU A 108 -11.58 3.48 -1.06
CA LEU A 108 -12.61 2.91 -0.19
C LEU A 108 -13.41 4.00 0.52
N LEU A 109 -12.77 5.08 0.94
CA LEU A 109 -13.42 6.23 1.56
C LEU A 109 -14.47 6.86 0.63
N LYS A 110 -14.18 6.95 -0.68
CA LYS A 110 -15.14 7.43 -1.70
C LYS A 110 -16.37 6.54 -1.87
N GLN A 111 -16.34 5.32 -1.34
CA GLN A 111 -17.42 4.34 -1.37
C GLN A 111 -18.02 4.11 0.03
N ASP A 112 -17.84 5.05 0.95
CA ASP A 112 -18.37 5.05 2.33
C ASP A 112 -17.96 3.82 3.17
N TYR A 113 -16.80 3.18 2.85
CA TYR A 113 -16.33 2.03 3.62
C TYR A 113 -15.83 2.39 5.03
N SER A 114 -15.59 3.65 5.35
CA SER A 114 -15.12 4.08 6.67
C SER A 114 -16.02 3.64 7.83
N LYS A 115 -17.33 3.49 7.57
CA LYS A 115 -18.32 3.03 8.56
C LYS A 115 -18.59 1.52 8.50
N SER A 116 -17.84 0.77 7.69
CA SER A 116 -18.11 -0.64 7.43
C SER A 116 -17.29 -1.58 8.31
N TRP A 117 -16.30 -1.08 9.00
CA TRP A 117 -15.35 -1.86 9.82
C TRP A 117 -15.01 -1.13 11.12
N ASP A 118 -14.87 -1.90 12.19
CA ASP A 118 -14.51 -1.39 13.51
C ASP A 118 -12.99 -1.25 13.66
N CYS A 119 -12.23 -2.20 13.11
CA CYS A 119 -10.77 -2.19 13.13
C CYS A 119 -10.17 -2.86 11.89
N ILE A 120 -8.88 -2.62 11.69
CA ILE A 120 -8.06 -3.25 10.66
C ILE A 120 -7.02 -4.13 11.34
N VAL A 121 -7.03 -5.42 11.02
CA VAL A 121 -6.10 -6.40 11.59
C VAL A 121 -5.16 -6.89 10.48
N PRO A 122 -3.86 -6.57 10.54
CA PRO A 122 -2.90 -7.07 9.56
C PRO A 122 -2.62 -8.56 9.79
N VAL A 123 -2.48 -9.31 8.69
CA VAL A 123 -2.06 -10.72 8.77
C VAL A 123 -0.62 -10.76 9.30
N PRO A 124 -0.35 -11.55 10.35
CA PRO A 124 0.98 -11.63 10.96
C PRO A 124 1.99 -12.26 10.00
N LEU A 125 3.23 -11.86 10.14
CA LEU A 125 4.34 -12.44 9.42
C LEU A 125 5.09 -13.42 10.32
N HIS A 126 5.38 -14.62 9.82
CA HIS A 126 6.17 -15.61 10.55
C HIS A 126 7.49 -15.01 11.07
N ARG A 127 7.86 -15.30 12.31
CA ARG A 127 9.00 -14.70 13.07
C ARG A 127 10.32 -14.71 12.28
N MET A 128 10.66 -15.81 11.61
CA MET A 128 11.88 -15.87 10.79
C MET A 128 11.85 -14.91 9.58
N LYS A 129 10.68 -14.73 8.95
CA LYS A 129 10.52 -13.79 7.85
C LYS A 129 10.57 -12.35 8.35
N LEU A 130 9.97 -12.08 9.51
CA LEU A 130 10.01 -10.77 10.16
C LEU A 130 11.47 -10.39 10.49
N LYS A 131 12.23 -11.29 11.12
CA LYS A 131 13.65 -11.07 11.44
C LYS A 131 14.48 -10.77 10.17
N ARG A 132 14.21 -11.47 9.05
CA ARG A 132 14.93 -11.27 7.79
C ARG A 132 14.55 -9.97 7.08
N ARG A 133 13.29 -9.54 7.17
CA ARG A 133 12.76 -8.37 6.44
C ARG A 133 12.78 -7.09 7.26
N GLY A 134 12.79 -7.19 8.59
CA GLY A 134 12.74 -6.06 9.51
C GLY A 134 11.33 -5.48 9.73
N TYR A 135 10.32 -5.91 8.95
CA TYR A 135 8.94 -5.41 9.06
C TYR A 135 7.91 -6.37 8.46
N ASN A 136 6.65 -6.20 8.86
CA ASN A 136 5.50 -6.90 8.29
C ASN A 136 4.86 -6.06 7.17
N GLN A 137 4.80 -6.60 5.96
CA GLN A 137 4.25 -5.92 4.78
C GLN A 137 2.75 -5.64 4.92
N SER A 138 2.02 -6.57 5.53
CA SER A 138 0.58 -6.41 5.79
C SER A 138 0.32 -5.28 6.77
N GLU A 139 1.19 -5.13 7.77
CA GLU A 139 1.12 -4.05 8.75
C GLU A 139 1.37 -2.69 8.11
N GLU A 140 2.39 -2.56 7.26
CA GLU A 140 2.65 -1.30 6.55
C GLU A 140 1.48 -0.89 5.64
N PHE A 141 0.88 -1.86 4.94
CA PHE A 141 -0.33 -1.61 4.15
C PHE A 141 -1.51 -1.22 5.04
N ALA A 142 -1.71 -1.91 6.16
CA ALA A 142 -2.78 -1.63 7.12
C ALA A 142 -2.65 -0.24 7.75
N LYS A 143 -1.42 0.23 8.07
CA LYS A 143 -1.17 1.60 8.56
C LYS A 143 -1.70 2.67 7.59
N GLY A 144 -1.34 2.55 6.32
CA GLY A 144 -1.80 3.50 5.30
C GLY A 144 -3.32 3.45 5.07
N LEU A 145 -3.89 2.24 5.13
CA LEU A 145 -5.33 2.02 4.99
C LEU A 145 -6.09 2.63 6.17
N ALA A 146 -5.63 2.35 7.40
CA ALA A 146 -6.20 2.84 8.65
C ALA A 146 -6.21 4.37 8.70
N GLU A 147 -5.09 5.00 8.37
CA GLU A 147 -4.97 6.46 8.30
C GLU A 147 -5.99 7.08 7.34
N SER A 148 -6.15 6.50 6.14
CA SER A 148 -7.07 7.06 5.15
C SER A 148 -8.54 6.87 5.50
N LEU A 149 -8.89 5.77 6.18
CA LEU A 149 -10.27 5.46 6.56
C LEU A 149 -10.67 6.04 7.92
N GLY A 150 -9.70 6.49 8.73
CA GLY A 150 -9.93 6.93 10.11
C GLY A 150 -10.32 5.77 11.04
N ILE A 151 -9.83 4.55 10.76
CA ILE A 151 -10.15 3.32 11.51
C ILE A 151 -8.90 2.89 12.30
N GLN A 152 -9.09 2.35 13.50
CA GLN A 152 -7.99 1.82 14.30
C GLN A 152 -7.37 0.57 13.65
N MET A 153 -6.06 0.45 13.78
CA MET A 153 -5.34 -0.78 13.45
C MET A 153 -4.97 -1.51 14.74
N GLU A 154 -5.26 -2.80 14.79
CA GLU A 154 -4.98 -3.64 15.94
C GLU A 154 -4.12 -4.85 15.53
N ASN A 155 -3.08 -5.14 16.30
CA ASN A 155 -2.25 -6.35 16.15
C ASN A 155 -2.73 -7.41 17.13
N ILE A 156 -3.83 -8.09 16.79
CA ILE A 156 -4.47 -9.12 17.64
C ILE A 156 -3.82 -10.49 17.42
N LEU A 157 -3.18 -10.70 16.28
CA LEU A 157 -2.60 -11.98 15.89
C LEU A 157 -1.08 -11.93 16.09
N GLU A 158 -0.56 -12.70 17.06
CA GLU A 158 0.87 -12.94 17.30
C GLU A 158 1.37 -14.23 16.64
#